data_953cb51e0e453bb9f767a39944a749d3
#
_entry.id   953cb51e0e453bb9f767a39944a749d3
#
_cell.length_a   1.000
_cell.length_b   1.000
_cell.length_c   1.000
_cell.angle_alpha   90.00
_cell.angle_beta   90.00
_cell.angle_gamma   90.00
#
_symmetry.space_group_name_H-M   'P 1'
#
loop_
_entity.id
_entity.type
_entity.pdbx_description
1 polymer ?
#
loop_
_entity_poly.entity_id
_entity_poly.type
_entity_poly.pdbx_seq_one_letter_code
_entity_poly.pdbx_strand_id
1 'polypeptide(L)'
;MLQGGDPTGTGRGGESIFGGKFEDELSKELRHTGAGVVSMANSGPNSNGSQFFITLAPTPWLDGKHTIFGRVSSGMGVVQRLGSVPTSSEDKPLVDVKIFKAFPHNDKNVNSSEGSGRELQ
;
A
#
# COMPACT_ATOMS: atom_id res chain seq x y z
N MET A 1 7.76 6.08 -2.59
CA MET A 1 6.61 5.22 -2.29
C MET A 1 5.75 5.82 -1.20
N LEU A 2 4.53 5.37 -1.10
CA LEU A 2 3.59 5.73 -0.04
C LEU A 2 3.36 4.48 0.81
N GLN A 3 3.67 4.52 2.10
CA GLN A 3 3.55 3.37 2.98
C GLN A 3 2.46 3.62 4.04
N GLY A 4 1.64 2.62 4.28
CA GLY A 4 0.56 2.69 5.25
C GLY A 4 0.29 1.34 5.91
N GLY A 5 -0.83 1.25 6.64
CA GLY A 5 -1.28 0.01 7.26
C GLY A 5 -0.72 -0.26 8.65
N ASP A 6 -0.06 0.72 9.27
CA ASP A 6 0.40 0.59 10.65
C ASP A 6 -0.56 1.33 11.58
N PRO A 7 -1.38 0.62 12.35
CA PRO A 7 -2.34 1.27 13.24
C PRO A 7 -1.70 2.04 14.39
N THR A 8 -0.44 1.75 14.71
CA THR A 8 0.28 2.46 15.77
C THR A 8 0.92 3.77 15.30
N GLY A 9 1.09 3.94 13.99
CA GLY A 9 1.73 5.11 13.43
C GLY A 9 3.23 5.25 13.74
N THR A 10 3.87 4.18 14.23
CA THR A 10 5.29 4.19 14.61
C THR A 10 6.22 3.70 13.50
N GLY A 11 5.67 3.08 12.47
CA GLY A 11 6.44 2.41 11.43
C GLY A 11 6.77 0.95 11.77
N ARG A 12 6.39 0.47 12.94
CA ARG A 12 6.76 -0.86 13.44
C ARG A 12 5.58 -1.73 13.80
N GLY A 13 4.36 -1.20 13.73
CA GLY A 13 3.16 -1.91 14.16
C GLY A 13 2.45 -2.61 13.03
N GLY A 14 1.38 -3.29 13.39
CA GLY A 14 0.48 -3.95 12.47
C GLY A 14 0.66 -5.46 12.43
N GLU A 15 -0.47 -6.15 12.44
CA GLU A 15 -0.53 -7.61 12.35
C GLU A 15 -1.46 -8.01 11.21
N SER A 16 -1.24 -9.19 10.66
CA SER A 16 -2.13 -9.75 9.65
C SER A 16 -3.44 -10.23 10.29
N ILE A 17 -4.42 -10.51 9.44
CA ILE A 17 -5.70 -11.10 9.89
C ILE A 17 -5.50 -12.49 10.48
N PHE A 18 -4.35 -13.12 10.24
CA PHE A 18 -4.03 -14.45 10.78
C PHE A 18 -3.45 -14.38 12.20
N GLY A 19 -3.26 -13.18 12.75
CA GLY A 19 -2.72 -13.00 14.08
C GLY A 19 -1.20 -13.08 14.12
N GLY A 20 -0.51 -12.26 13.34
CA GLY A 20 0.94 -12.23 13.29
C GLY A 20 1.43 -12.01 11.88
N LYS A 21 2.53 -12.62 11.54
CA LYS A 21 3.15 -12.50 10.22
C LYS A 21 2.76 -13.68 9.33
N PHE A 22 2.80 -13.47 8.02
CA PHE A 22 2.55 -14.53 7.06
C PHE A 22 3.63 -14.53 5.97
N GLU A 23 3.71 -15.67 5.27
CA GLU A 23 4.73 -15.93 4.28
C GLU A 23 4.56 -15.09 3.02
N ASP A 24 5.65 -14.93 2.29
CA ASP A 24 5.65 -14.25 0.99
C ASP A 24 5.00 -15.13 -0.08
N GLU A 25 4.30 -14.46 -1.00
CA GLU A 25 3.88 -15.04 -2.27
C GLU A 25 4.57 -14.25 -3.38
N LEU A 26 5.68 -14.78 -3.88
CA LEU A 26 6.47 -14.13 -4.90
C LEU A 26 6.20 -14.75 -6.26
N SER A 27 6.06 -13.91 -7.28
CA SER A 27 5.83 -14.36 -8.65
C SER A 27 6.76 -13.60 -9.58
N LYS A 28 7.39 -14.33 -10.51
CA LYS A 28 8.25 -13.72 -11.53
C LYS A 28 7.45 -12.86 -12.51
N GLU A 29 6.14 -13.07 -12.60
CA GLU A 29 5.26 -12.30 -13.47
C GLU A 29 4.83 -10.97 -12.88
N LEU A 30 4.98 -10.80 -11.56
CA LEU A 30 4.60 -9.57 -10.87
C LEU A 30 5.86 -8.82 -10.48
N ARG A 31 5.96 -7.59 -10.98
CA ARG A 31 7.10 -6.72 -10.75
C ARG A 31 6.66 -5.30 -10.44
N HIS A 32 7.52 -4.57 -9.75
CA HIS A 32 7.29 -3.17 -9.42
C HIS A 32 7.67 -2.30 -10.62
N THR A 33 6.88 -2.37 -11.68
CA THR A 33 7.22 -1.84 -13.00
C THR A 33 6.92 -0.35 -13.18
N GLY A 34 6.16 0.24 -12.27
CA GLY A 34 5.77 1.65 -12.41
C GLY A 34 5.03 2.13 -11.18
N ALA A 35 4.35 3.26 -11.31
CA ALA A 35 3.54 3.82 -10.24
C ALA A 35 2.24 3.02 -10.06
N GLY A 36 1.77 2.94 -8.82
CA GLY A 36 0.47 2.36 -8.52
C GLY A 36 0.48 0.87 -8.18
N VAL A 37 1.63 0.25 -8.05
CA VAL A 37 1.73 -1.14 -7.59
C VAL A 37 1.55 -1.17 -6.08
N VAL A 38 0.67 -2.05 -5.59
CA VAL A 38 0.41 -2.23 -4.16
C VAL A 38 1.09 -3.52 -3.70
N SER A 39 1.95 -3.41 -2.71
CA SER A 39 2.84 -4.48 -2.29
C SER A 39 2.98 -4.46 -0.78
N MET A 40 3.37 -5.60 -0.19
CA MET A 40 3.53 -5.70 1.25
C MET A 40 4.89 -5.16 1.69
N ALA A 41 4.87 -4.30 2.69
CA ALA A 41 6.09 -3.97 3.43
C ALA A 41 6.48 -5.16 4.29
N ASN A 42 7.77 -5.32 4.54
CA ASN A 42 8.27 -6.38 5.39
C ASN A 42 9.60 -6.01 6.04
N SER A 43 10.06 -6.84 6.95
CA SER A 43 11.36 -6.71 7.63
C SER A 43 12.28 -7.90 7.33
N GLY A 44 12.13 -8.49 6.17
CA GLY A 44 12.86 -9.65 5.70
C GLY A 44 11.92 -10.71 5.14
N PRO A 45 12.43 -11.88 4.74
CA PRO A 45 11.59 -12.93 4.18
C PRO A 45 10.49 -13.38 5.14
N ASN A 46 9.29 -13.59 4.59
CA ASN A 46 8.15 -14.16 5.31
C ASN A 46 7.77 -13.37 6.57
N SER A 47 7.78 -12.04 6.46
CA SER A 47 7.47 -11.17 7.60
C SER A 47 6.34 -10.18 7.30
N ASN A 48 5.38 -10.59 6.50
CA ASN A 48 4.24 -9.75 6.14
C ASN A 48 3.28 -9.59 7.32
N GLY A 49 2.96 -8.36 7.65
CA GLY A 49 1.97 -8.02 8.67
C GLY A 49 0.77 -7.32 8.06
N SER A 50 0.54 -6.07 8.40
CA SER A 50 -0.51 -5.24 7.80
C SER A 50 0.04 -4.05 7.02
N GLN A 51 1.32 -3.72 7.15
CA GLN A 51 1.90 -2.60 6.43
C GLN A 51 2.04 -2.92 4.94
N PHE A 52 1.71 -1.95 4.12
CA PHE A 52 1.81 -2.05 2.67
C PHE A 52 2.37 -0.76 2.11
N PHE A 53 2.75 -0.79 0.84
CA PHE A 53 3.14 0.43 0.16
C PHE A 53 2.55 0.49 -1.24
N ILE A 54 2.45 1.70 -1.74
CA ILE A 54 2.04 1.99 -3.11
C ILE A 54 3.22 2.68 -3.78
N THR A 55 3.65 2.15 -4.92
CA THR A 55 4.76 2.73 -5.65
C THR A 55 4.36 4.03 -6.34
N LEU A 56 5.28 4.97 -6.41
CA LEU A 56 5.10 6.24 -7.13
C LEU A 56 5.92 6.28 -8.40
N ALA A 57 6.78 5.30 -8.60
CA ALA A 57 7.68 5.16 -9.74
C ALA A 57 8.13 3.70 -9.82
N PRO A 58 8.83 3.28 -10.88
CA PRO A 58 9.40 1.93 -10.91
C PRO A 58 10.39 1.71 -9.76
N THR A 59 10.27 0.55 -9.10
CA THR A 59 11.15 0.16 -8.00
C THR A 59 11.66 -1.26 -8.20
N PRO A 60 12.46 -1.52 -9.27
CA PRO A 60 12.85 -2.89 -9.62
C PRO A 60 13.71 -3.58 -8.56
N TRP A 61 14.37 -2.84 -7.68
CA TRP A 61 15.13 -3.41 -6.57
C TRP A 61 14.26 -4.10 -5.53
N LEU A 62 12.94 -3.92 -5.57
CA LEU A 62 12.01 -4.58 -4.66
C LEU A 62 11.46 -5.89 -5.22
N ASP A 63 11.71 -6.16 -6.49
CA ASP A 63 11.21 -7.37 -7.14
C ASP A 63 11.78 -8.61 -6.49
N GLY A 64 10.93 -9.62 -6.29
CA GLY A 64 11.32 -10.86 -5.66
C GLY A 64 11.53 -10.80 -4.15
N LYS A 65 11.25 -9.66 -3.52
CA LYS A 65 11.43 -9.45 -2.07
C LYS A 65 10.15 -9.03 -1.37
N HIS A 66 9.19 -8.52 -2.10
CA HIS A 66 7.93 -8.03 -1.56
C HIS A 66 6.76 -8.63 -2.30
N THR A 67 5.76 -9.07 -1.54
CA THR A 67 4.55 -9.67 -2.09
C THR A 67 3.67 -8.59 -2.73
N ILE A 68 3.55 -8.61 -4.04
CA ILE A 68 2.65 -7.73 -4.78
C ILE A 68 1.26 -8.34 -4.76
N PHE A 69 0.26 -7.59 -4.30
CA PHE A 69 -1.09 -8.13 -4.20
C PHE A 69 -2.15 -7.26 -4.89
N GLY A 70 -1.78 -6.14 -5.47
CA GLY A 70 -2.77 -5.29 -6.10
C GLY A 70 -2.16 -4.15 -6.89
N ARG A 71 -3.07 -3.34 -7.40
CA ARG A 71 -2.74 -2.17 -8.19
C ARG A 71 -3.81 -1.11 -7.99
N VAL A 72 -3.42 0.15 -7.91
CA VAL A 72 -4.37 1.25 -7.84
C VAL A 72 -5.20 1.28 -9.12
N SER A 73 -6.52 1.20 -8.99
CA SER A 73 -7.44 1.23 -10.12
C SER A 73 -7.89 2.65 -10.46
N SER A 74 -7.97 3.51 -9.45
CA SER A 74 -8.28 4.93 -9.64
C SER A 74 -7.77 5.71 -8.43
N GLY A 75 -7.70 7.03 -8.55
CA GLY A 75 -7.25 7.88 -7.46
C GLY A 75 -5.74 8.07 -7.37
N MET A 76 -4.98 7.78 -8.43
CA MET A 76 -3.53 8.00 -8.41
C MET A 76 -3.15 9.45 -8.11
N GLY A 77 -3.98 10.42 -8.47
CA GLY A 77 -3.73 11.82 -8.13
C GLY A 77 -3.72 12.04 -6.62
N VAL A 78 -4.58 11.35 -5.88
CA VAL A 78 -4.57 11.40 -4.41
C VAL A 78 -3.29 10.76 -3.86
N VAL A 79 -2.92 9.60 -4.39
CA VAL A 79 -1.70 8.89 -3.98
C VAL A 79 -0.47 9.78 -4.20
N GLN A 80 -0.37 10.43 -5.36
CA GLN A 80 0.74 11.32 -5.68
C GLN A 80 0.80 12.53 -4.75
N ARG A 81 -0.35 13.11 -4.41
CA ARG A 81 -0.40 14.23 -3.45
C ARG A 81 0.04 13.79 -2.06
N LEU A 82 -0.39 12.63 -1.61
CA LEU A 82 0.06 12.09 -0.33
C LEU A 82 1.56 11.82 -0.33
N GLY A 83 2.10 11.35 -1.44
CA GLY A 83 3.54 11.13 -1.57
C GLY A 83 4.37 12.40 -1.56
N SER A 84 3.74 13.56 -1.69
CA SER A 84 4.41 14.86 -1.75
C SER A 84 4.30 15.66 -0.45
N VAL A 85 3.61 15.16 0.57
CA VAL A 85 3.47 15.89 1.83
C VAL A 85 4.83 16.02 2.53
N PRO A 86 5.06 17.12 3.27
CA PRO A 86 6.29 17.27 4.04
C PRO A 86 6.45 16.15 5.08
N THR A 87 7.65 15.62 5.18
CA THR A 87 7.96 14.52 6.08
C THR A 87 9.15 14.85 6.97
N SER A 88 9.28 14.10 8.07
CA SER A 88 10.43 14.16 8.94
C SER A 88 11.63 13.43 8.31
N SER A 89 12.77 13.44 9.01
CA SER A 89 13.96 12.71 8.57
C SER A 89 13.75 11.19 8.51
N GLU A 90 12.69 10.69 9.14
CA GLU A 90 12.31 9.27 9.12
C GLU A 90 11.19 8.98 8.13
N ASP A 91 10.91 9.92 7.23
CA ASP A 91 9.86 9.82 6.21
C ASP A 91 8.44 9.74 6.78
N LYS A 92 8.25 10.18 8.02
CA LYS A 92 6.93 10.27 8.61
C LYS A 92 6.32 11.65 8.27
N PRO A 93 5.07 11.71 7.80
CA PRO A 93 4.43 13.00 7.56
C PRO A 93 4.46 13.90 8.78
N LEU A 94 4.77 15.18 8.60
CA LEU A 94 4.80 16.15 9.70
C LEU A 94 3.41 16.39 10.30
N VAL A 95 2.38 16.32 9.45
CA VAL A 95 0.98 16.34 9.87
C VAL A 95 0.43 14.94 9.64
N ASP A 96 -0.16 14.34 10.65
CA ASP A 96 -0.67 12.97 10.55
C ASP A 96 -1.62 12.81 9.38
N VAL A 97 -1.36 11.77 8.59
CA VAL A 97 -2.22 11.32 7.50
C VAL A 97 -2.78 9.97 7.90
N LYS A 98 -4.10 9.84 7.89
CA LYS A 98 -4.77 8.62 8.32
C LYS A 98 -5.73 8.11 7.27
N ILE A 99 -5.83 6.79 7.17
CA ILE A 99 -6.91 6.16 6.41
C ILE A 99 -8.16 6.25 7.27
N PHE A 100 -9.12 7.04 6.82
CA PHE A 100 -10.36 7.25 7.55
C PHE A 100 -11.27 6.04 7.48
N LYS A 101 -11.33 5.40 6.30
CA LYS A 101 -12.20 4.26 6.08
C LYS A 101 -11.65 3.40 4.94
N ALA A 102 -11.70 2.10 5.10
CA ALA A 102 -11.36 1.12 4.07
C ALA A 102 -12.40 0.02 4.06
N PHE A 103 -12.84 -0.39 2.87
CA PHE A 103 -13.86 -1.42 2.74
C PHE A 103 -13.76 -2.10 1.37
N PRO A 104 -14.18 -3.36 1.26
CA PRO A 104 -14.23 -4.04 -0.03
C PRO A 104 -15.26 -3.39 -0.96
N HIS A 105 -14.91 -3.29 -2.25
CA HIS A 105 -15.81 -2.83 -3.27
C HIS A 105 -16.37 -4.02 -4.05
N ASN A 106 -17.68 -4.02 -4.27
CA ASN A 106 -18.34 -5.09 -5.01
C ASN A 106 -18.40 -4.74 -6.50
N ASP A 107 -17.64 -5.46 -7.34
CA ASP A 107 -17.56 -5.25 -8.77
C ASP A 107 -18.89 -5.39 -9.50
N LYS A 108 -19.86 -6.10 -8.93
CA LYS A 108 -21.20 -6.22 -9.53
C LYS A 108 -21.94 -4.90 -9.66
N ASN A 109 -21.49 -3.88 -8.94
CA ASN A 109 -22.08 -2.55 -8.94
C ASN A 109 -21.22 -1.52 -9.70
N VAL A 110 -20.28 -1.97 -10.49
CA VAL A 110 -19.28 -1.11 -11.17
C VAL A 110 -19.87 -0.33 -12.34
N ASN A 111 -21.16 -0.37 -12.57
CA ASN A 111 -21.78 0.55 -13.52
C ASN A 111 -21.77 2.01 -13.03
N SER A 112 -21.41 2.24 -11.77
CA SER A 112 -21.12 3.56 -11.28
C SER A 112 -19.61 3.74 -11.24
N SER A 113 -19.03 4.28 -12.28
CA SER A 113 -17.63 4.66 -12.33
C SER A 113 -17.23 5.63 -11.22
N GLU A 114 -18.18 6.17 -10.53
CA GLU A 114 -18.00 7.12 -9.43
C GLU A 114 -17.62 6.44 -8.12
N GLY A 115 -17.93 5.16 -7.95
CA GLY A 115 -17.68 4.45 -6.70
C GLY A 115 -16.22 4.24 -6.42
N SER A 116 -15.43 3.88 -7.40
CA SER A 116 -14.03 3.54 -7.22
C SER A 116 -13.17 4.72 -6.81
N GLY A 117 -13.50 5.94 -7.23
CA GLY A 117 -12.75 7.13 -6.83
C GLY A 117 -12.97 7.53 -5.37
N ARG A 118 -14.09 7.17 -4.79
CA ARG A 118 -14.44 7.53 -3.42
C ARG A 118 -13.82 6.61 -2.40
N GLU A 119 -13.52 5.40 -2.77
CA GLU A 119 -13.01 4.39 -1.85
C GLU A 119 -11.58 4.64 -1.43
N LEU A 120 -10.88 5.47 -2.17
CA LEU A 120 -9.49 5.80 -1.90
C LEU A 120 -9.33 7.05 -1.05
N GLN A 121 -10.42 7.65 -0.67
CA GLN A 121 -10.45 8.81 0.19
C GLN A 121 -10.62 8.35 1.65
#